data_8eab58a4f57ea482f6a66d72c38703e9
#
_entry.id   8eab58a4f57ea482f6a66d72c38703e9
#
_cell.length_a   1.000
_cell.length_b   1.000
_cell.length_c   1.000
_cell.angle_alpha   90.00
_cell.angle_beta   90.00
_cell.angle_gamma   90.00
#
_symmetry.space_group_name_H-M   'P 1'
#
loop_
_entity.id
_entity.type
_entity.pdbx_description
1 polymer ?
#
loop_
_entity_poly.entity_id
_entity_poly.type
_entity_poly.pdbx_seq_one_letter_code
_entity_poly.pdbx_strand_id
1 'polypeptide(L)'
;MSLKEYLSSIPPNEYRNVFKDSFPYLIEEGYLEALAGGSFETFHQKIYQLGSYPRGIGLGIAVMAQTNVAGRILKFVSDGFLNENTIHKIFQKEEAIQIGIKLLNDISLGKNIVSMGVSETGWKGRISNILTNYRIENERIILNLSKSFLTNGANCSGFLIVAKSPSETFDIIYLPRDSEGLDLEIFDLEYAKEATHCRLKGNDLSLPLKNLIFLNYQNFAPDIHLSEMLSASALFCGYVDLIVKTLLKEKKDIDPRIAGKILDIQQLLYSKILEISRKKDQNPDFRMEEVHPYGYETALDLIYSWFTDLVSGVELSNMFPDIGLFYSIHPGKTPYLSKKHTEKNSSLTLKSF
;
A
#
# COMPACT_ATOMS: atom_id res chain seq x y z
N MET A 1 -14.97 21.82 -8.76
CA MET A 1 -15.07 21.22 -7.40
C MET A 1 -13.77 20.49 -7.13
N SER A 2 -13.08 20.79 -6.06
CA SER A 2 -11.84 20.10 -5.66
C SER A 2 -12.15 18.70 -5.11
N LEU A 3 -11.11 17.83 -5.07
CA LEU A 3 -11.23 16.50 -4.44
C LEU A 3 -11.75 16.58 -3.01
N LYS A 4 -11.24 17.56 -2.23
CA LYS A 4 -11.69 17.79 -0.85
C LYS A 4 -13.18 18.12 -0.75
N GLU A 5 -13.68 19.00 -1.61
CA GLU A 5 -15.11 19.35 -1.66
C GLU A 5 -15.95 18.13 -2.07
N TYR A 6 -15.50 17.38 -3.06
CA TYR A 6 -16.14 16.13 -3.48
C TYR A 6 -16.26 15.16 -2.30
N LEU A 7 -15.15 14.83 -1.62
CA LEU A 7 -15.16 13.91 -0.48
C LEU A 7 -16.08 14.38 0.67
N SER A 8 -16.15 15.69 0.89
CA SER A 8 -17.03 16.26 1.90
C SER A 8 -18.51 16.20 1.54
N SER A 9 -18.84 16.04 0.24
CA SER A 9 -20.22 15.97 -0.26
C SER A 9 -20.81 14.56 -0.23
N ILE A 10 -19.95 13.51 -0.10
CA ILE A 10 -20.39 12.12 -0.15
C ILE A 10 -21.15 11.74 1.13
N PRO A 11 -22.34 11.15 1.05
CA PRO A 11 -23.07 10.64 2.20
C PRO A 11 -22.28 9.60 3.01
N PRO A 12 -22.39 9.54 4.35
CA PRO A 12 -21.61 8.63 5.20
C PRO A 12 -21.70 7.15 4.84
N ASN A 13 -22.81 6.69 4.30
CA ASN A 13 -23.07 5.30 3.92
C ASN A 13 -22.60 4.95 2.49
N GLU A 14 -22.19 5.94 1.70
CA GLU A 14 -21.69 5.74 0.35
C GLU A 14 -20.15 5.70 0.35
N TYR A 15 -19.53 4.53 0.18
CA TYR A 15 -18.07 4.37 0.20
C TYR A 15 -17.53 3.45 -0.89
N ARG A 16 -18.31 2.47 -1.37
CA ARG A 16 -17.79 1.43 -2.27
C ARG A 16 -17.26 1.92 -3.60
N ASN A 17 -17.81 3.00 -4.13
CA ASN A 17 -17.39 3.57 -5.42
C ASN A 17 -16.51 4.81 -5.27
N VAL A 18 -16.25 5.28 -4.05
CA VAL A 18 -15.55 6.55 -3.80
C VAL A 18 -14.21 6.60 -4.54
N PHE A 19 -13.41 5.54 -4.49
CA PHE A 19 -12.14 5.51 -5.21
C PHE A 19 -12.33 5.66 -6.72
N LYS A 20 -13.22 4.88 -7.32
CA LYS A 20 -13.51 4.93 -8.75
C LYS A 20 -14.06 6.30 -9.18
N ASP A 21 -15.01 6.82 -8.43
CA ASP A 21 -15.68 8.09 -8.75
C ASP A 21 -14.77 9.30 -8.48
N SER A 22 -13.70 9.11 -7.70
CA SER A 22 -12.68 10.14 -7.44
C SER A 22 -11.66 10.30 -8.58
N PHE A 23 -11.59 9.39 -9.55
CA PHE A 23 -10.55 9.43 -10.59
C PHE A 23 -10.42 10.76 -11.34
N PRO A 24 -11.50 11.45 -11.75
CA PRO A 24 -11.37 12.74 -12.41
C PRO A 24 -10.57 13.74 -11.57
N TYR A 25 -10.84 13.82 -10.27
CA TYR A 25 -10.16 14.70 -9.32
C TYR A 25 -8.73 14.24 -9.04
N LEU A 26 -8.52 12.92 -8.88
CA LEU A 26 -7.20 12.35 -8.62
C LEU A 26 -6.23 12.60 -9.80
N ILE A 27 -6.74 12.56 -11.03
CA ILE A 27 -5.96 12.86 -12.24
C ILE A 27 -5.68 14.37 -12.30
N GLU A 28 -6.71 15.21 -12.20
CA GLU A 28 -6.59 16.66 -12.27
C GLU A 28 -5.63 17.23 -11.23
N GLU A 29 -5.69 16.70 -10.00
CA GLU A 29 -4.82 17.10 -8.91
C GLU A 29 -3.48 16.33 -8.86
N GLY A 30 -3.18 15.47 -9.86
CA GLY A 30 -1.90 14.79 -10.06
C GLY A 30 -1.55 13.70 -9.04
N TYR A 31 -2.53 13.06 -8.39
CA TYR A 31 -2.30 11.94 -7.46
C TYR A 31 -1.79 10.68 -8.15
N LEU A 32 -2.01 10.54 -9.45
CA LEU A 32 -1.59 9.38 -10.24
C LEU A 32 -0.31 9.63 -11.05
N GLU A 33 0.30 10.82 -10.95
CA GLU A 33 1.53 11.16 -11.69
C GLU A 33 2.71 10.24 -11.38
N ALA A 34 2.78 9.67 -10.17
CA ALA A 34 3.82 8.70 -9.79
C ALA A 34 3.81 7.45 -10.69
N LEU A 35 2.67 7.09 -11.29
CA LEU A 35 2.56 5.99 -12.25
C LEU A 35 3.22 6.32 -13.59
N ALA A 36 3.25 7.61 -13.97
CA ALA A 36 3.87 8.11 -15.19
C ALA A 36 5.34 8.54 -15.01
N GLY A 37 5.96 8.18 -13.88
CA GLY A 37 7.34 8.57 -13.58
C GLY A 37 7.48 9.83 -12.72
N GLY A 38 6.41 10.30 -12.11
CA GLY A 38 6.44 11.37 -11.11
C GLY A 38 7.23 11.00 -9.85
N SER A 39 7.63 12.03 -9.10
CA SER A 39 8.52 11.85 -7.94
C SER A 39 7.81 11.22 -6.75
N PHE A 40 8.53 10.41 -5.99
CA PHE A 40 8.09 9.85 -4.70
C PHE A 40 7.84 10.96 -3.67
N GLU A 41 8.68 12.00 -3.67
CA GLU A 41 8.50 13.13 -2.75
C GLU A 41 7.15 13.81 -3.00
N THR A 42 6.84 14.14 -4.26
CA THR A 42 5.55 14.76 -4.63
C THR A 42 4.38 13.83 -4.29
N PHE A 43 4.52 12.54 -4.55
CA PHE A 43 3.48 11.56 -4.22
C PHE A 43 3.18 11.53 -2.71
N HIS A 44 4.21 11.49 -1.85
CA HIS A 44 4.00 11.47 -0.41
C HIS A 44 3.46 12.79 0.15
N GLN A 45 3.79 13.93 -0.49
CA GLN A 45 3.13 15.21 -0.17
C GLN A 45 1.62 15.16 -0.45
N LYS A 46 1.21 14.57 -1.57
CA LYS A 46 -0.20 14.39 -1.92
C LYS A 46 -0.91 13.38 -1.00
N ILE A 47 -0.24 12.28 -0.65
CA ILE A 47 -0.78 11.31 0.31
C ILE A 47 -0.98 11.92 1.70
N TYR A 48 -0.04 12.77 2.18
CA TYR A 48 -0.23 13.56 3.38
C TYR A 48 -1.48 14.46 3.29
N GLN A 49 -1.63 15.13 2.15
CA GLN A 49 -2.78 16.00 1.90
C GLN A 49 -4.10 15.22 1.94
N LEU A 50 -4.16 14.02 1.34
CA LEU A 50 -5.33 13.13 1.46
C LEU A 50 -5.64 12.79 2.91
N GLY A 51 -4.64 12.45 3.72
CA GLY A 51 -4.83 12.16 5.15
C GLY A 51 -5.52 13.33 5.89
N SER A 52 -5.31 14.55 5.45
CA SER A 52 -5.93 15.76 6.03
C SER A 52 -7.37 16.05 5.55
N TYR A 53 -7.92 15.21 4.67
CA TYR A 53 -9.29 15.38 4.16
C TYR A 53 -10.28 14.47 4.88
N PRO A 54 -11.56 14.88 5.01
CA PRO A 54 -12.61 13.95 5.37
C PRO A 54 -12.62 12.74 4.44
N ARG A 55 -12.75 11.53 5.00
CA ARG A 55 -12.69 10.26 4.25
C ARG A 55 -11.37 10.01 3.48
N GLY A 56 -10.37 10.87 3.71
CA GLY A 56 -9.10 10.81 3.01
C GLY A 56 -8.29 9.55 3.33
N ILE A 57 -8.55 8.89 4.47
CA ILE A 57 -7.83 7.69 4.89
C ILE A 57 -8.13 6.53 3.94
N GLY A 58 -9.40 6.17 3.75
CA GLY A 58 -9.76 5.07 2.87
C GLY A 58 -9.37 5.35 1.41
N LEU A 59 -9.59 6.58 0.93
CA LEU A 59 -9.14 6.98 -0.39
C LEU A 59 -7.60 6.95 -0.51
N GLY A 60 -6.86 7.40 0.50
CA GLY A 60 -5.41 7.36 0.52
C GLY A 60 -4.85 5.95 0.47
N ILE A 61 -5.44 5.01 1.24
CA ILE A 61 -5.11 3.57 1.16
C ILE A 61 -5.38 3.02 -0.25
N ALA A 62 -6.50 3.38 -0.86
CA ALA A 62 -6.84 2.95 -2.22
C ALA A 62 -5.83 3.48 -3.25
N VAL A 63 -5.48 4.78 -3.17
CA VAL A 63 -4.50 5.42 -4.05
C VAL A 63 -3.11 4.80 -3.87
N MET A 64 -2.63 4.62 -2.63
CA MET A 64 -1.30 4.04 -2.40
C MET A 64 -1.23 2.58 -2.86
N ALA A 65 -2.27 1.78 -2.68
CA ALA A 65 -2.31 0.41 -3.18
C ALA A 65 -2.28 0.37 -4.72
N GLN A 66 -2.97 1.31 -5.38
CA GLN A 66 -2.98 1.43 -6.83
C GLN A 66 -1.64 1.89 -7.39
N THR A 67 -0.97 2.87 -6.75
CA THR A 67 0.26 3.50 -7.25
C THR A 67 1.52 2.78 -6.78
N ASN A 68 1.69 2.63 -5.46
CA ASN A 68 2.95 2.15 -4.88
C ASN A 68 3.04 0.63 -4.75
N VAL A 69 1.92 -0.08 -4.89
CA VAL A 69 1.92 -1.55 -4.85
C VAL A 69 1.70 -2.08 -6.27
N ALA A 70 0.48 -2.05 -6.77
CA ALA A 70 0.17 -2.59 -8.10
C ALA A 70 0.88 -1.83 -9.23
N GLY A 71 0.82 -0.50 -9.23
CA GLY A 71 1.43 0.36 -10.25
C GLY A 71 2.95 0.24 -10.30
N ARG A 72 3.60 0.10 -9.14
CA ARG A 72 5.05 -0.08 -9.08
C ARG A 72 5.50 -1.41 -9.69
N ILE A 73 4.78 -2.50 -9.43
CA ILE A 73 5.04 -3.78 -10.10
C ILE A 73 4.86 -3.66 -11.61
N LEU A 74 3.77 -3.04 -12.05
CA LEU A 74 3.51 -2.85 -13.48
C LEU A 74 4.57 -1.96 -14.13
N LYS A 75 5.11 -0.98 -13.40
CA LYS A 75 6.23 -0.15 -13.86
C LYS A 75 7.49 -0.99 -14.06
N PHE A 76 7.86 -1.84 -13.10
CA PHE A 76 8.98 -2.77 -13.26
C PHE A 76 8.80 -3.69 -14.47
N VAL A 77 7.60 -4.22 -14.67
CA VAL A 77 7.28 -5.05 -15.84
C VAL A 77 7.45 -4.24 -17.13
N SER A 78 6.87 -3.03 -17.20
CA SER A 78 6.92 -2.18 -18.39
C SER A 78 8.34 -1.73 -18.75
N ASP A 79 9.21 -1.53 -17.75
CA ASP A 79 10.61 -1.15 -17.92
C ASP A 79 11.52 -2.35 -18.29
N GLY A 80 10.93 -3.56 -18.37
CA GLY A 80 11.68 -4.77 -18.70
C GLY A 80 12.58 -5.27 -17.58
N PHE A 81 12.37 -4.83 -16.33
CA PHE A 81 13.06 -5.34 -15.12
C PHE A 81 12.65 -6.79 -14.81
N LEU A 82 12.84 -7.65 -15.79
CA LEU A 82 12.66 -9.09 -15.67
C LEU A 82 14.04 -9.64 -15.42
N ASN A 83 14.23 -10.28 -14.27
CA ASN A 83 15.52 -10.78 -13.83
C ASN A 83 16.09 -11.76 -14.88
N GLU A 84 17.02 -11.29 -15.71
CA GLU A 84 17.56 -12.01 -16.88
C GLU A 84 18.20 -13.35 -16.51
N ASN A 85 18.64 -13.51 -15.26
CA ASN A 85 19.30 -14.72 -14.78
C ASN A 85 18.36 -15.90 -14.52
N THR A 86 17.05 -15.73 -14.67
CA THR A 86 16.05 -16.76 -14.35
C THR A 86 15.01 -16.92 -15.45
N ILE A 87 15.39 -16.66 -16.71
CA ILE A 87 14.47 -16.83 -17.83
C ILE A 87 14.23 -18.33 -18.00
N HIS A 88 13.11 -18.80 -17.46
CA HIS A 88 12.54 -20.06 -17.91
C HIS A 88 12.33 -19.94 -19.43
N LYS A 89 12.77 -20.93 -20.20
CA LYS A 89 12.55 -21.01 -21.67
C LYS A 89 11.08 -20.84 -22.08
N ILE A 90 10.18 -20.88 -21.12
CA ILE A 90 8.72 -20.86 -21.27
C ILE A 90 8.15 -19.44 -21.02
N PHE A 91 8.93 -18.50 -20.43
CA PHE A 91 8.43 -17.16 -20.09
C PHE A 91 8.29 -16.29 -21.35
N GLN A 92 7.09 -15.82 -21.61
CA GLN A 92 6.76 -14.94 -22.74
C GLN A 92 7.04 -13.48 -22.37
N LYS A 93 8.32 -13.10 -22.39
CA LYS A 93 8.80 -11.77 -21.91
C LYS A 93 8.10 -10.61 -22.61
N GLU A 94 8.00 -10.67 -23.92
CA GLU A 94 7.44 -9.57 -24.72
C GLU A 94 5.96 -9.37 -24.44
N GLU A 95 5.18 -10.44 -24.39
CA GLU A 95 3.76 -10.42 -24.05
C GLU A 95 3.52 -9.93 -22.63
N ALA A 96 4.36 -10.33 -21.67
CA ALA A 96 4.29 -9.86 -20.29
C ALA A 96 4.52 -8.34 -20.20
N ILE A 97 5.52 -7.81 -20.92
CA ILE A 97 5.79 -6.37 -21.01
C ILE A 97 4.59 -5.64 -21.61
N GLN A 98 4.00 -6.15 -22.68
CA GLN A 98 2.81 -5.53 -23.30
C GLN A 98 1.61 -5.49 -22.35
N ILE A 99 1.39 -6.55 -21.56
CA ILE A 99 0.35 -6.55 -20.51
C ILE A 99 0.68 -5.49 -19.46
N GLY A 100 1.93 -5.41 -18.99
CA GLY A 100 2.38 -4.43 -18.01
C GLY A 100 2.16 -3.00 -18.50
N ILE A 101 2.59 -2.66 -19.71
CA ILE A 101 2.40 -1.34 -20.34
C ILE A 101 0.91 -1.00 -20.44
N LYS A 102 0.09 -1.93 -20.94
CA LYS A 102 -1.34 -1.71 -21.07
C LYS A 102 -2.00 -1.42 -19.72
N LEU A 103 -1.75 -2.27 -18.72
CA LEU A 103 -2.34 -2.10 -17.39
C LEU A 103 -1.85 -0.80 -16.73
N LEU A 104 -0.56 -0.46 -16.83
CA LEU A 104 0.00 0.77 -16.30
C LEU A 104 -0.66 2.01 -16.91
N ASN A 105 -0.83 2.03 -18.23
CA ASN A 105 -1.53 3.10 -18.92
C ASN A 105 -2.99 3.21 -18.49
N ASP A 106 -3.69 2.09 -18.40
CA ASP A 106 -5.10 2.07 -18.02
C ASP A 106 -5.31 2.59 -16.58
N ILE A 107 -4.43 2.24 -15.64
CA ILE A 107 -4.53 2.74 -14.26
C ILE A 107 -4.10 4.21 -14.13
N SER A 108 -3.09 4.66 -14.87
CA SER A 108 -2.65 6.06 -14.84
C SER A 108 -3.70 7.02 -15.42
N LEU A 109 -4.53 6.53 -16.35
CA LEU A 109 -5.63 7.27 -16.95
C LEU A 109 -6.97 7.08 -16.20
N GLY A 110 -6.96 6.40 -15.05
CA GLY A 110 -8.17 6.13 -14.27
C GLY A 110 -9.20 5.23 -14.98
N LYS A 111 -8.79 4.50 -16.01
CA LYS A 111 -9.69 3.59 -16.76
C LYS A 111 -9.90 2.26 -16.06
N ASN A 112 -8.91 1.81 -15.32
CA ASN A 112 -8.91 0.53 -14.63
C ASN A 112 -8.38 0.65 -13.19
N ILE A 113 -8.83 -0.26 -12.36
CA ILE A 113 -8.29 -0.53 -11.04
C ILE A 113 -7.67 -1.92 -11.08
N VAL A 114 -6.47 -2.07 -10.53
CA VAL A 114 -5.78 -3.36 -10.39
C VAL A 114 -5.48 -3.57 -8.91
N SER A 115 -5.81 -4.74 -8.40
CA SER A 115 -5.58 -5.10 -7.01
C SER A 115 -4.44 -6.10 -6.89
N MET A 116 -3.64 -6.02 -5.79
CA MET A 116 -2.55 -6.96 -5.58
C MET A 116 -2.87 -7.94 -4.45
N GLY A 117 -2.68 -9.23 -4.71
CA GLY A 117 -2.91 -10.32 -3.78
C GLY A 117 -1.60 -10.96 -3.32
N VAL A 118 -1.12 -10.57 -2.12
CA VAL A 118 0.04 -11.18 -1.45
C VAL A 118 -0.43 -12.01 -0.27
N SER A 119 -1.20 -11.40 0.62
CA SER A 119 -1.58 -11.93 1.94
C SER A 119 -2.51 -13.14 1.87
N GLU A 120 -2.28 -14.11 2.74
CA GLU A 120 -3.09 -15.31 2.93
C GLU A 120 -3.40 -15.52 4.42
N THR A 121 -4.44 -16.26 4.71
CA THR A 121 -4.74 -16.64 6.10
C THR A 121 -3.55 -17.44 6.67
N GLY A 122 -2.99 -16.95 7.76
CA GLY A 122 -1.88 -17.63 8.45
C GLY A 122 -0.47 -17.38 7.89
N TRP A 123 -0.29 -16.55 6.85
CA TRP A 123 1.04 -16.28 6.27
C TRP A 123 2.01 -15.51 7.19
N LYS A 124 1.47 -14.83 8.23
CA LYS A 124 2.26 -14.14 9.27
C LYS A 124 3.30 -13.14 8.73
N GLY A 125 3.02 -12.48 7.60
CA GLY A 125 3.94 -11.52 6.98
C GLY A 125 5.19 -12.15 6.35
N ARG A 126 5.24 -13.47 6.15
CA ARG A 126 6.38 -14.17 5.56
C ARG A 126 6.02 -14.74 4.21
N ILE A 127 6.70 -14.31 3.16
CA ILE A 127 6.47 -14.79 1.80
C ILE A 127 6.62 -16.31 1.69
N SER A 128 7.52 -16.91 2.45
CA SER A 128 7.73 -18.36 2.49
C SER A 128 6.52 -19.17 2.97
N ASN A 129 5.56 -18.51 3.63
CA ASN A 129 4.33 -19.14 4.12
C ASN A 129 3.16 -19.04 3.13
N ILE A 130 3.38 -18.45 1.97
CA ILE A 130 2.37 -18.37 0.90
C ILE A 130 2.13 -19.77 0.35
N LEU A 131 0.87 -20.19 0.32
CA LEU A 131 0.43 -21.49 -0.17
C LEU A 131 -0.11 -21.43 -1.60
N THR A 132 -0.56 -20.26 -2.05
CA THR A 132 -0.93 -20.04 -3.47
C THR A 132 0.22 -20.47 -4.36
N ASN A 133 -0.06 -21.36 -5.30
CA ASN A 133 0.94 -21.94 -6.18
C ASN A 133 0.40 -22.14 -7.59
N TYR A 134 1.33 -22.31 -8.54
CA TYR A 134 0.95 -22.62 -9.90
C TYR A 134 1.88 -23.70 -10.49
N ARG A 135 1.40 -24.33 -11.55
CA ARG A 135 2.16 -25.19 -12.42
C ARG A 135 1.88 -24.83 -13.87
N ILE A 136 2.73 -25.29 -14.79
CA ILE A 136 2.55 -25.07 -16.22
C ILE A 136 2.23 -26.40 -16.86
N GLU A 137 1.09 -26.45 -17.56
CA GLU A 137 0.60 -27.62 -18.31
C GLU A 137 0.10 -27.16 -19.68
N ASN A 138 0.59 -27.78 -20.75
CA ASN A 138 0.16 -27.50 -22.12
C ASN A 138 0.16 -25.99 -22.47
N GLU A 139 1.24 -25.30 -22.13
CA GLU A 139 1.43 -23.85 -22.33
C GLU A 139 0.36 -22.97 -21.59
N ARG A 140 -0.22 -23.51 -20.53
CA ARG A 140 -1.14 -22.80 -19.65
C ARG A 140 -0.66 -22.80 -18.23
N ILE A 141 -1.00 -21.74 -17.51
CA ILE A 141 -0.83 -21.65 -16.06
C ILE A 141 -2.03 -22.32 -15.42
N ILE A 142 -1.79 -23.27 -14.54
CA ILE A 142 -2.81 -23.87 -13.67
C ILE A 142 -2.55 -23.35 -12.27
N LEU A 143 -3.45 -22.48 -11.79
CA LEU A 143 -3.29 -21.70 -10.56
C LEU A 143 -4.22 -22.22 -9.46
N ASN A 144 -3.65 -22.51 -8.29
CA ASN A 144 -4.38 -22.72 -7.05
C ASN A 144 -4.16 -21.54 -6.11
N LEU A 145 -5.23 -20.86 -5.72
CA LEU A 145 -5.10 -19.62 -4.95
C LEU A 145 -6.06 -19.53 -3.76
N SER A 146 -5.58 -18.89 -2.70
CA SER A 146 -6.37 -18.46 -1.56
C SER A 146 -5.79 -17.17 -1.01
N LYS A 147 -6.36 -16.02 -1.36
CA LYS A 147 -5.91 -14.69 -0.92
C LYS A 147 -6.93 -14.04 0.00
N SER A 148 -6.46 -13.41 1.08
CA SER A 148 -7.33 -12.98 2.19
C SER A 148 -7.66 -11.51 2.22
N PHE A 149 -6.73 -10.64 1.80
CA PHE A 149 -6.90 -9.18 1.88
C PHE A 149 -6.34 -8.54 0.61
N LEU A 150 -7.23 -8.20 -0.31
CA LEU A 150 -6.87 -7.51 -1.53
C LEU A 150 -7.55 -6.15 -1.53
N THR A 151 -6.76 -5.11 -1.33
CA THR A 151 -7.21 -3.71 -1.37
C THR A 151 -7.66 -3.34 -2.78
N ASN A 152 -8.72 -2.53 -2.91
CA ASN A 152 -9.39 -2.16 -4.15
C ASN A 152 -10.13 -3.31 -4.85
N GLY A 153 -10.34 -4.43 -4.16
CA GLY A 153 -10.86 -5.66 -4.75
C GLY A 153 -12.30 -5.58 -5.24
N ALA A 154 -13.14 -4.68 -4.71
CA ALA A 154 -14.53 -4.58 -5.14
C ALA A 154 -14.69 -4.10 -6.59
N ASN A 155 -13.84 -3.16 -7.03
CA ASN A 155 -13.98 -2.45 -8.30
C ASN A 155 -12.83 -2.70 -9.29
N CYS A 156 -11.88 -3.61 -8.96
CA CYS A 156 -10.77 -3.90 -9.86
C CYS A 156 -11.20 -4.70 -11.09
N SER A 157 -10.49 -4.51 -12.19
CA SER A 157 -10.65 -5.28 -13.43
C SER A 157 -9.84 -6.58 -13.44
N GLY A 158 -8.87 -6.69 -12.51
CA GLY A 158 -8.01 -7.87 -12.37
C GLY A 158 -7.06 -7.75 -11.19
N PHE A 159 -6.33 -8.82 -10.97
CA PHE A 159 -5.49 -9.01 -9.79
C PHE A 159 -4.07 -9.38 -10.18
N LEU A 160 -3.10 -8.83 -9.46
CA LEU A 160 -1.70 -9.25 -9.49
C LEU A 160 -1.50 -10.26 -8.35
N ILE A 161 -1.41 -11.53 -8.66
CA ILE A 161 -1.38 -12.62 -7.69
C ILE A 161 0.05 -13.10 -7.50
N VAL A 162 0.58 -12.97 -6.28
CA VAL A 162 1.85 -13.60 -5.89
C VAL A 162 1.60 -15.08 -5.64
N ALA A 163 2.27 -15.91 -6.43
CA ALA A 163 2.14 -17.36 -6.38
C ALA A 163 3.52 -18.04 -6.38
N LYS A 164 3.63 -19.15 -5.66
CA LYS A 164 4.80 -19.99 -5.62
C LYS A 164 4.95 -20.75 -6.93
N SER A 165 6.13 -20.67 -7.52
CA SER A 165 6.46 -21.35 -8.77
C SER A 165 6.86 -22.83 -8.56
N PRO A 166 6.92 -23.66 -9.61
CA PRO A 166 7.50 -24.99 -9.52
C PRO A 166 8.97 -25.01 -9.06
N SER A 167 9.70 -23.90 -9.23
CA SER A 167 11.09 -23.73 -8.80
C SER A 167 11.22 -23.13 -7.40
N GLU A 168 10.14 -23.09 -6.62
CA GLU A 168 10.13 -22.56 -5.25
C GLU A 168 10.36 -21.03 -5.15
N THR A 169 10.39 -20.31 -6.27
CA THR A 169 10.38 -18.83 -6.31
C THR A 169 8.95 -18.29 -6.21
N PHE A 170 8.81 -16.99 -6.06
CA PHE A 170 7.49 -16.34 -6.01
C PHE A 170 7.35 -15.40 -7.21
N ASP A 171 6.37 -15.66 -8.03
CA ASP A 171 6.14 -14.94 -9.27
C ASP A 171 4.79 -14.25 -9.23
N ILE A 172 4.54 -13.29 -10.15
CA ILE A 172 3.27 -12.59 -10.23
C ILE A 172 2.52 -13.01 -11.49
N ILE A 173 1.28 -13.41 -11.27
CA ILE A 173 0.33 -13.80 -12.32
C ILE A 173 -0.75 -12.73 -12.38
N TYR A 174 -1.03 -12.18 -13.57
CA TYR A 174 -2.20 -11.35 -13.80
C TYR A 174 -3.44 -12.24 -13.96
N LEU A 175 -4.39 -12.08 -13.06
CA LEU A 175 -5.64 -12.81 -13.02
C LEU A 175 -6.79 -11.85 -13.37
N PRO A 176 -7.40 -11.93 -14.56
CA PRO A 176 -8.61 -11.18 -14.89
C PRO A 176 -9.74 -11.49 -13.90
N ARG A 177 -10.55 -10.48 -13.58
CA ARG A 177 -11.66 -10.62 -12.61
C ARG A 177 -12.72 -11.64 -13.04
N ASP A 178 -12.94 -11.77 -14.34
CA ASP A 178 -13.93 -12.65 -14.97
C ASP A 178 -13.37 -14.05 -15.28
N SER A 179 -12.23 -14.43 -14.70
CA SER A 179 -11.65 -15.76 -14.90
C SER A 179 -12.60 -16.85 -14.42
N GLU A 180 -12.81 -17.86 -15.27
CA GLU A 180 -13.66 -19.00 -14.95
C GLU A 180 -13.14 -19.75 -13.71
N GLY A 181 -14.04 -20.09 -12.78
CA GLY A 181 -13.73 -20.78 -11.54
C GLY A 181 -13.17 -19.90 -10.43
N LEU A 182 -13.05 -18.58 -10.64
CA LEU A 182 -12.65 -17.66 -9.59
C LEU A 182 -13.82 -17.39 -8.65
N ASP A 183 -13.65 -17.72 -7.37
CA ASP A 183 -14.54 -17.31 -6.27
C ASP A 183 -14.03 -16.02 -5.65
N LEU A 184 -14.87 -14.98 -5.67
CA LEU A 184 -14.57 -13.64 -5.18
C LEU A 184 -15.59 -13.21 -4.14
N GLU A 185 -15.14 -13.02 -2.91
CA GLU A 185 -15.92 -12.51 -1.78
C GLU A 185 -15.53 -11.07 -1.48
N ILE A 186 -16.46 -10.12 -1.63
CA ILE A 186 -16.25 -8.72 -1.21
C ILE A 186 -16.66 -8.63 0.27
N PHE A 187 -15.83 -7.99 1.08
CA PHE A 187 -16.13 -7.71 2.47
C PHE A 187 -15.71 -6.30 2.88
N ASP A 188 -16.37 -5.77 3.90
CA ASP A 188 -16.10 -4.45 4.43
C ASP A 188 -15.21 -4.57 5.66
N LEU A 189 -14.20 -3.71 5.75
CA LEU A 189 -13.45 -3.51 6.98
C LEU A 189 -14.17 -2.48 7.86
N GLU A 190 -13.85 -2.47 9.14
CA GLU A 190 -14.34 -1.48 10.08
C GLU A 190 -13.84 -0.08 9.74
N TYR A 191 -12.60 0.00 9.21
CA TYR A 191 -11.87 1.23 8.87
C TYR A 191 -11.59 1.31 7.38
N ALA A 192 -11.30 2.51 6.88
CA ALA A 192 -10.85 2.76 5.51
C ALA A 192 -11.77 2.11 4.45
N LYS A 193 -13.07 2.21 4.62
CA LYS A 193 -14.08 1.50 3.80
C LYS A 193 -14.01 1.84 2.32
N GLU A 194 -13.56 3.06 1.98
CA GLU A 194 -13.38 3.52 0.61
C GLU A 194 -12.31 2.70 -0.15
N ALA A 195 -11.38 2.08 0.57
CA ALA A 195 -10.35 1.22 -0.02
C ALA A 195 -10.85 -0.15 -0.45
N THR A 196 -12.07 -0.50 -0.19
CA THR A 196 -12.76 -1.77 -0.48
C THR A 196 -11.84 -3.01 -0.47
N HIS A 197 -12.33 -4.13 0.04
CA HIS A 197 -11.50 -5.33 0.15
C HIS A 197 -12.23 -6.56 -0.40
N CYS A 198 -11.44 -7.53 -0.87
CA CYS A 198 -11.98 -8.84 -1.24
C CYS A 198 -11.06 -9.99 -0.80
N ARG A 199 -11.62 -11.19 -0.83
CA ARG A 199 -10.92 -12.46 -0.76
C ARG A 199 -11.08 -13.17 -2.08
N LEU A 200 -10.08 -13.97 -2.44
CA LEU A 200 -10.10 -14.80 -3.65
C LEU A 200 -9.82 -16.24 -3.30
N LYS A 201 -10.53 -17.12 -3.94
CA LYS A 201 -10.24 -18.56 -3.96
C LYS A 201 -10.38 -19.11 -5.37
N GLY A 202 -9.63 -20.14 -5.66
CA GLY A 202 -9.72 -20.85 -6.93
C GLY A 202 -8.85 -22.09 -6.94
N ASN A 203 -9.35 -23.13 -7.54
CA ASN A 203 -8.63 -24.39 -7.71
C ASN A 203 -8.51 -24.67 -9.20
N ASP A 204 -7.28 -24.99 -9.62
CA ASP A 204 -6.95 -25.33 -11.02
C ASP A 204 -7.45 -24.29 -12.05
N LEU A 205 -7.39 -23.00 -11.70
CA LEU A 205 -7.72 -21.93 -12.64
C LEU A 205 -6.78 -21.97 -13.83
N SER A 206 -7.30 -22.06 -15.03
CA SER A 206 -6.52 -22.21 -16.26
C SER A 206 -6.36 -20.85 -16.96
N LEU A 207 -5.15 -20.33 -17.03
CA LEU A 207 -4.80 -19.03 -17.61
C LEU A 207 -3.82 -19.18 -18.77
N PRO A 208 -3.84 -18.27 -19.77
CA PRO A 208 -2.80 -18.18 -20.77
C PRO A 208 -1.42 -17.93 -20.15
N LEU A 209 -0.36 -18.53 -20.73
CA LEU A 209 1.02 -18.40 -20.20
C LEU A 209 1.48 -16.93 -20.15
N LYS A 210 1.06 -16.09 -21.08
CA LYS A 210 1.35 -14.65 -21.10
C LYS A 210 0.90 -13.90 -19.83
N ASN A 211 0.01 -14.48 -19.03
CA ASN A 211 -0.44 -13.90 -17.77
C ASN A 211 0.59 -14.06 -16.64
N LEU A 212 1.66 -14.85 -16.82
CA LEU A 212 2.84 -14.82 -15.97
C LEU A 212 3.63 -13.56 -16.32
N ILE A 213 3.48 -12.49 -15.53
CA ILE A 213 3.95 -11.17 -15.91
C ILE A 213 5.23 -10.73 -15.20
N PHE A 214 5.58 -11.35 -14.06
CA PHE A 214 6.76 -10.96 -13.30
C PHE A 214 7.36 -12.14 -12.55
N LEU A 215 8.69 -12.26 -12.57
CA LEU A 215 9.41 -13.35 -11.93
C LEU A 215 10.20 -12.87 -10.71
N ASN A 216 10.35 -13.76 -9.71
CA ASN A 216 11.16 -13.52 -8.52
C ASN A 216 10.72 -12.27 -7.71
N TYR A 217 9.41 -12.13 -7.48
CA TYR A 217 8.82 -11.02 -6.70
C TYR A 217 9.55 -10.81 -5.35
N GLN A 218 10.06 -11.87 -4.72
CA GLN A 218 10.76 -11.77 -3.43
C GLN A 218 11.96 -10.81 -3.45
N ASN A 219 12.58 -10.58 -4.61
CA ASN A 219 13.70 -9.65 -4.75
C ASN A 219 13.25 -8.17 -4.70
N PHE A 220 11.97 -7.91 -4.98
CA PHE A 220 11.36 -6.59 -5.04
C PHE A 220 10.43 -6.31 -3.85
N ALA A 221 10.03 -7.35 -3.13
CA ALA A 221 9.12 -7.23 -1.99
C ALA A 221 9.59 -6.19 -0.94
N PRO A 222 10.90 -6.09 -0.60
CA PRO A 222 11.37 -5.06 0.34
C PRO A 222 11.16 -3.63 -0.17
N ASP A 223 11.34 -3.38 -1.48
CA ASP A 223 11.13 -2.07 -2.08
C ASP A 223 9.65 -1.68 -2.11
N ILE A 224 8.77 -2.62 -2.47
CA ILE A 224 7.32 -2.43 -2.42
C ILE A 224 6.87 -2.15 -0.98
N HIS A 225 7.35 -2.92 -0.02
CA HIS A 225 7.01 -2.74 1.39
C HIS A 225 7.48 -1.38 1.94
N LEU A 226 8.68 -0.92 1.57
CA LEU A 226 9.14 0.43 1.92
C LEU A 226 8.20 1.50 1.39
N SER A 227 7.86 1.41 0.11
CA SER A 227 6.95 2.37 -0.54
C SER A 227 5.59 2.41 0.13
N GLU A 228 5.05 1.26 0.51
CA GLU A 228 3.80 1.12 1.24
C GLU A 228 3.89 1.76 2.64
N MET A 229 4.96 1.47 3.40
CA MET A 229 5.16 2.02 4.73
C MET A 229 5.31 3.55 4.71
N LEU A 230 6.09 4.10 3.78
CA LEU A 230 6.26 5.56 3.65
C LEU A 230 4.91 6.23 3.35
N SER A 231 4.13 5.65 2.44
CA SER A 231 2.82 6.17 2.08
C SER A 231 1.82 6.10 3.24
N ALA A 232 1.74 4.95 3.92
CA ALA A 232 0.87 4.79 5.09
C ALA A 232 1.23 5.80 6.20
N SER A 233 2.52 6.07 6.38
CA SER A 233 2.99 7.02 7.38
C SER A 233 2.75 8.48 6.99
N ALA A 234 2.89 8.82 5.71
CA ALA A 234 2.52 10.15 5.21
C ALA A 234 1.02 10.40 5.39
N LEU A 235 0.19 9.39 5.07
CA LEU A 235 -1.25 9.43 5.27
C LEU A 235 -1.61 9.63 6.74
N PHE A 236 -0.95 8.89 7.64
CA PHE A 236 -1.10 9.03 9.08
C PHE A 236 -0.73 10.43 9.56
N CYS A 237 0.40 10.99 9.11
CA CYS A 237 0.79 12.35 9.48
C CYS A 237 -0.27 13.40 9.08
N GLY A 238 -0.87 13.26 7.90
CA GLY A 238 -1.97 14.11 7.46
C GLY A 238 -3.22 13.96 8.34
N TYR A 239 -3.52 12.74 8.77
CA TYR A 239 -4.67 12.46 9.63
C TYR A 239 -4.49 12.99 11.05
N VAL A 240 -3.28 12.88 11.61
CA VAL A 240 -2.92 13.51 12.89
C VAL A 240 -3.16 15.02 12.85
N ASP A 241 -2.73 15.67 11.77
CA ASP A 241 -2.92 17.09 11.55
C ASP A 241 -4.42 17.45 11.51
N LEU A 242 -5.23 16.67 10.79
CA LEU A 242 -6.69 16.86 10.75
C LEU A 242 -7.31 16.73 12.14
N ILE A 243 -6.98 15.68 12.89
CA ILE A 243 -7.55 15.44 14.22
C ILE A 243 -7.20 16.59 15.17
N VAL A 244 -5.92 16.92 15.30
CA VAL A 244 -5.47 17.97 16.24
C VAL A 244 -6.11 19.31 15.90
N LYS A 245 -6.12 19.72 14.62
CA LYS A 245 -6.74 20.97 14.18
C LYS A 245 -8.25 21.00 14.44
N THR A 246 -8.93 19.88 14.23
CA THR A 246 -10.38 19.77 14.49
C THR A 246 -10.68 19.91 15.97
N LEU A 247 -9.96 19.20 16.83
CA LEU A 247 -10.12 19.28 18.28
C LEU A 247 -9.88 20.71 18.82
N LEU A 248 -8.79 21.34 18.36
CA LEU A 248 -8.50 22.74 18.73
C LEU A 248 -9.59 23.72 18.28
N LYS A 249 -10.12 23.53 17.05
CA LYS A 249 -11.19 24.38 16.53
C LYS A 249 -12.51 24.22 17.29
N GLU A 250 -12.84 23.01 17.68
CA GLU A 250 -14.07 22.72 18.44
C GLU A 250 -13.97 23.09 19.91
N LYS A 251 -12.86 23.68 20.34
CA LYS A 251 -12.62 24.09 21.74
C LYS A 251 -12.82 22.91 22.72
N LYS A 252 -12.46 21.70 22.30
CA LYS A 252 -12.41 20.54 23.20
C LYS A 252 -11.40 20.84 24.29
N ASP A 253 -11.66 20.31 25.48
CA ASP A 253 -10.73 20.46 26.63
C ASP A 253 -9.49 19.57 26.41
N ILE A 254 -8.55 20.09 25.63
CA ILE A 254 -7.27 19.46 25.32
C ILE A 254 -6.12 20.33 25.80
N ASP A 255 -5.08 19.73 26.34
CA ASP A 255 -3.87 20.45 26.72
C ASP A 255 -3.10 20.92 25.45
N PRO A 256 -3.04 22.25 25.19
CA PRO A 256 -2.35 22.78 24.00
C PRO A 256 -0.88 22.37 23.93
N ARG A 257 -0.22 22.08 25.06
CA ARG A 257 1.17 21.65 25.11
C ARG A 257 1.34 20.22 24.59
N ILE A 258 0.37 19.33 24.88
CA ILE A 258 0.34 17.97 24.34
C ILE A 258 0.06 18.02 22.85
N ALA A 259 -0.93 18.82 22.43
CA ALA A 259 -1.22 19.02 21.01
C ALA A 259 0.01 19.55 20.24
N GLY A 260 0.73 20.51 20.80
CA GLY A 260 1.97 21.04 20.21
C GLY A 260 3.04 19.96 20.05
N LYS A 261 3.30 19.14 21.10
CA LYS A 261 4.26 18.03 21.03
C LYS A 261 3.91 17.00 19.96
N ILE A 262 2.62 16.66 19.83
CA ILE A 262 2.14 15.74 18.80
C ILE A 262 2.46 16.31 17.41
N LEU A 263 2.15 17.58 17.17
CA LEU A 263 2.43 18.23 15.89
C LEU A 263 3.93 18.33 15.59
N ASP A 264 4.76 18.63 16.59
CA ASP A 264 6.22 18.68 16.42
C ASP A 264 6.80 17.33 16.00
N ILE A 265 6.43 16.23 16.68
CA ILE A 265 6.88 14.89 16.34
C ILE A 265 6.30 14.44 14.99
N GLN A 266 5.04 14.76 14.71
CA GLN A 266 4.42 14.49 13.41
C GLN A 266 5.18 15.19 12.28
N GLN A 267 5.58 16.46 12.46
CA GLN A 267 6.36 17.19 11.46
C GLN A 267 7.77 16.61 11.26
N LEU A 268 8.42 16.16 12.34
CA LEU A 268 9.72 15.45 12.26
C LEU A 268 9.57 14.16 11.46
N LEU A 269 8.56 13.36 11.75
CA LEU A 269 8.27 12.12 11.01
C LEU A 269 8.01 12.41 9.54
N TYR A 270 7.16 13.38 9.24
CA TYR A 270 6.84 13.77 7.87
C TYR A 270 8.07 14.27 7.10
N SER A 271 8.90 15.10 7.72
CA SER A 271 10.16 15.58 7.14
C SER A 271 11.10 14.41 6.80
N LYS A 272 11.15 13.38 7.67
CA LYS A 272 11.94 12.17 7.42
C LYS A 272 11.41 11.35 6.26
N ILE A 273 10.08 11.23 6.12
CA ILE A 273 9.44 10.58 4.96
C ILE A 273 9.85 11.27 3.67
N LEU A 274 9.79 12.62 3.63
CA LEU A 274 10.18 13.37 2.44
C LEU A 274 11.67 13.26 2.12
N GLU A 275 12.55 13.25 3.14
CA GLU A 275 13.98 13.01 2.94
C GLU A 275 14.25 11.66 2.27
N ILE A 276 13.60 10.59 2.77
CA ILE A 276 13.75 9.24 2.21
C ILE A 276 13.21 9.21 0.78
N SER A 277 12.06 9.80 0.54
CA SER A 277 11.44 9.88 -0.77
C SER A 277 12.35 10.58 -1.79
N ARG A 278 12.95 11.71 -1.40
CA ARG A 278 13.91 12.45 -2.24
C ARG A 278 15.17 11.64 -2.54
N LYS A 279 15.69 10.89 -1.57
CA LYS A 279 16.82 9.97 -1.79
C LYS A 279 16.47 8.89 -2.80
N LYS A 280 15.23 8.35 -2.74
CA LYS A 280 14.74 7.38 -3.71
C LYS A 280 14.58 7.97 -5.11
N ASP A 281 14.12 9.22 -5.22
CA ASP A 281 14.02 9.94 -6.50
C ASP A 281 15.40 10.19 -7.13
N GLN A 282 16.42 10.49 -6.30
CA GLN A 282 17.78 10.74 -6.73
C GLN A 282 18.57 9.47 -7.07
N ASN A 283 18.24 8.37 -6.40
CA ASN A 283 18.89 7.06 -6.59
C ASN A 283 17.82 5.96 -6.66
N PRO A 284 17.43 5.51 -7.87
CA PRO A 284 16.46 4.43 -8.05
C PRO A 284 16.84 3.12 -7.35
N ASP A 285 18.16 2.87 -7.20
CA ASP A 285 18.68 1.67 -6.52
C ASP A 285 18.74 1.82 -4.99
N PHE A 286 18.36 2.99 -4.46
CA PHE A 286 18.28 3.23 -3.02
C PHE A 286 17.36 2.21 -2.36
N ARG A 287 17.90 1.44 -1.40
CA ARG A 287 17.19 0.34 -0.74
C ARG A 287 16.84 0.69 0.70
N MET A 288 15.79 0.04 1.21
CA MET A 288 15.35 0.21 2.59
C MET A 288 16.46 -0.08 3.62
N GLU A 289 17.39 -0.98 3.29
CA GLU A 289 18.52 -1.32 4.15
C GLU A 289 19.46 -0.14 4.41
N GLU A 290 19.43 0.87 3.53
CA GLU A 290 20.16 2.13 3.65
C GLU A 290 19.42 3.17 4.50
N VAL A 291 18.14 2.95 4.76
CA VAL A 291 17.35 3.80 5.64
C VAL A 291 17.65 3.40 7.06
N HIS A 292 18.34 4.27 7.78
CA HIS A 292 18.45 4.13 9.22
C HIS A 292 17.12 4.56 9.85
N PRO A 293 16.32 3.64 10.41
CA PRO A 293 14.99 3.94 10.96
C PRO A 293 15.06 4.68 12.30
N TYR A 294 16.22 5.25 12.64
CA TYR A 294 16.40 5.97 13.87
C TYR A 294 15.34 7.06 14.05
N GLY A 295 14.52 6.87 15.05
CA GLY A 295 13.48 7.80 15.42
C GLY A 295 12.13 7.60 14.72
N TYR A 296 12.04 6.81 13.66
CA TYR A 296 10.77 6.60 12.93
C TYR A 296 9.76 5.81 13.77
N GLU A 297 10.14 4.63 14.26
CA GLU A 297 9.31 3.84 15.17
C GLU A 297 9.02 4.59 16.46
N THR A 298 10.06 5.21 17.05
CA THR A 298 9.91 6.01 18.26
C THR A 298 8.95 7.19 18.06
N ALA A 299 9.00 7.86 16.91
CA ALA A 299 8.07 8.95 16.61
C ALA A 299 6.63 8.46 16.50
N LEU A 300 6.40 7.33 15.83
CA LEU A 300 5.09 6.71 15.77
C LEU A 300 4.58 6.32 17.16
N ASP A 301 5.40 5.65 17.96
CA ASP A 301 5.04 5.21 19.33
C ASP A 301 4.69 6.41 20.23
N LEU A 302 5.48 7.50 20.16
CA LEU A 302 5.21 8.73 20.91
C LEU A 302 3.90 9.39 20.47
N ILE A 303 3.66 9.50 19.15
CA ILE A 303 2.40 10.07 18.64
C ILE A 303 1.22 9.23 19.15
N TYR A 304 1.29 7.90 19.05
CA TYR A 304 0.24 7.02 19.54
C TYR A 304 -0.01 7.16 21.04
N SER A 305 1.06 7.17 21.84
CA SER A 305 0.96 7.32 23.29
C SER A 305 0.29 8.66 23.65
N TRP A 306 0.78 9.77 23.09
CA TRP A 306 0.23 11.09 23.38
C TRP A 306 -1.17 11.30 22.82
N PHE A 307 -1.51 10.63 21.71
CA PHE A 307 -2.90 10.63 21.25
C PHE A 307 -3.82 9.96 22.24
N THR A 308 -3.40 8.85 22.83
CA THR A 308 -4.16 8.17 23.87
C THR A 308 -4.39 9.10 25.07
N ASP A 309 -3.35 9.86 25.49
CA ASP A 309 -3.43 10.82 26.58
C ASP A 309 -4.30 12.05 26.21
N LEU A 310 -4.14 12.57 24.99
CA LEU A 310 -4.89 13.73 24.50
C LEU A 310 -6.39 13.48 24.47
N VAL A 311 -6.79 12.25 24.23
CA VAL A 311 -8.17 11.85 24.01
C VAL A 311 -8.75 10.99 25.12
N SER A 312 -8.06 10.85 26.24
CA SER A 312 -8.65 10.23 27.43
C SER A 312 -9.87 11.08 27.86
N GLY A 313 -11.06 10.58 27.53
CA GLY A 313 -12.34 11.27 27.81
C GLY A 313 -13.08 11.84 26.59
N VAL A 314 -12.50 11.77 25.39
CA VAL A 314 -13.21 12.09 24.13
C VAL A 314 -13.41 10.80 23.35
N GLU A 315 -14.64 10.49 22.92
CA GLU A 315 -14.93 9.36 22.03
C GLU A 315 -14.41 9.64 20.60
N LEU A 316 -13.08 9.64 20.44
CA LEU A 316 -12.42 9.90 19.16
C LEU A 316 -12.87 8.95 18.06
N SER A 317 -13.12 7.69 18.40
CA SER A 317 -13.58 6.68 17.45
C SER A 317 -14.89 7.08 16.77
N ASN A 318 -15.74 7.87 17.43
CA ASN A 318 -16.98 8.38 16.85
C ASN A 318 -16.73 9.56 15.89
N MET A 319 -15.75 10.41 16.19
CA MET A 319 -15.40 11.55 15.33
C MET A 319 -14.44 11.18 14.20
N PHE A 320 -13.54 10.24 14.47
CA PHE A 320 -12.45 9.82 13.58
C PHE A 320 -12.37 8.30 13.53
N PRO A 321 -13.33 7.62 12.89
CA PRO A 321 -13.42 6.14 12.92
C PRO A 321 -12.16 5.44 12.40
N ASP A 322 -11.48 6.05 11.44
CA ASP A 322 -10.29 5.44 10.82
C ASP A 322 -9.03 5.43 11.72
N ILE A 323 -9.09 6.05 12.91
CA ILE A 323 -7.94 6.01 13.83
C ILE A 323 -7.58 4.57 14.23
N GLY A 324 -8.57 3.69 14.31
CA GLY A 324 -8.39 2.27 14.63
C GLY A 324 -7.53 1.52 13.60
N LEU A 325 -7.55 1.96 12.33
CA LEU A 325 -6.68 1.39 11.29
C LEU A 325 -5.20 1.52 11.71
N PHE A 326 -4.77 2.70 12.11
CA PHE A 326 -3.36 2.95 12.45
C PHE A 326 -2.92 2.19 13.69
N TYR A 327 -3.80 1.98 14.66
CA TYR A 327 -3.52 1.07 15.78
C TYR A 327 -3.35 -0.38 15.33
N SER A 328 -4.01 -0.77 14.24
CA SER A 328 -3.97 -2.15 13.72
C SER A 328 -2.73 -2.41 12.87
N ILE A 329 -2.27 -1.41 12.09
CA ILE A 329 -1.12 -1.51 11.18
C ILE A 329 0.18 -0.98 11.79
N HIS A 330 0.17 -0.55 13.05
CA HIS A 330 1.34 0.00 13.72
C HIS A 330 2.54 -0.96 13.63
N PRO A 331 3.72 -0.51 13.20
CA PRO A 331 4.91 -1.34 13.00
C PRO A 331 5.33 -2.14 14.24
N GLY A 332 5.13 -1.59 15.44
CA GLY A 332 5.41 -2.26 16.71
C GLY A 332 4.55 -3.50 16.97
N LYS A 333 3.43 -3.69 16.26
CA LYS A 333 2.63 -4.92 16.30
C LYS A 333 3.16 -6.01 15.36
N THR A 334 4.13 -5.72 14.50
CA THR A 334 4.85 -6.73 13.71
C THR A 334 6.16 -7.09 14.40
N PRO A 335 6.18 -8.11 15.30
CA PRO A 335 7.32 -8.40 16.19
C PRO A 335 8.63 -8.66 15.46
N TYR A 336 8.55 -9.07 14.19
CA TYR A 336 9.71 -9.41 13.39
C TYR A 336 10.49 -8.18 12.90
N LEU A 337 9.80 -7.14 12.45
CA LEU A 337 10.46 -5.90 11.98
C LEU A 337 11.07 -5.14 13.17
N SER A 338 10.31 -4.96 14.25
CA SER A 338 10.78 -4.36 15.50
C SER A 338 12.04 -5.06 16.04
N LYS A 339 12.03 -6.41 16.15
CA LYS A 339 13.17 -7.17 16.64
C LYS A 339 14.42 -7.02 15.75
N LYS A 340 14.27 -7.12 14.43
CA LYS A 340 15.38 -6.98 13.47
C LYS A 340 15.98 -5.57 13.48
N HIS A 341 15.15 -4.54 13.64
CA HIS A 341 15.59 -3.15 13.76
C HIS A 341 16.31 -2.89 15.08
N THR A 342 15.78 -3.39 16.20
CA THR A 342 16.42 -3.25 17.53
C THR A 342 17.77 -3.95 17.56
N GLU A 343 17.90 -5.15 17.02
CA GLU A 343 19.15 -5.90 16.93
C GLU A 343 20.19 -5.20 16.04
N LYS A 344 19.77 -4.63 14.90
CA LYS A 344 20.66 -3.86 14.01
C LYS A 344 21.13 -2.56 14.68
N ASN A 345 20.26 -1.85 15.37
CA ASN A 345 20.59 -0.62 16.08
C ASN A 345 21.55 -0.87 17.25
N SER A 346 21.34 -1.92 18.05
CA SER A 346 22.26 -2.29 19.14
C SER A 346 23.64 -2.68 18.61
N SER A 347 23.72 -3.35 17.45
CA SER A 347 25.01 -3.74 16.84
C SER A 347 25.79 -2.56 16.25
N LEU A 348 25.11 -1.49 15.84
CA LEU A 348 25.74 -0.27 15.32
C LEU A 348 26.23 0.62 16.45
N THR A 349 25.47 0.75 17.53
CA THR A 349 25.87 1.53 18.72
C THR A 349 27.10 0.92 19.39
N LEU A 350 27.23 -0.42 19.40
CA LEU A 350 28.41 -1.10 19.97
C LEU A 350 29.67 -1.01 19.09
N LYS A 351 29.54 -0.64 17.81
CA LYS A 351 30.69 -0.45 16.90
C LYS A 351 31.19 1.00 16.83
N SER A 352 30.49 1.94 17.44
CA SER A 352 30.84 3.37 17.47
C SER A 352 31.43 3.82 18.79
N PHE A 353 31.71 2.91 19.71
CA PHE A 353 32.50 3.05 20.95
C PHE A 353 33.63 2.04 20.91
#